data_edcc81dd9d7c99a03bee6c3823e3e6fa
#
_entry.id   edcc81dd9d7c99a03bee6c3823e3e6fa
#
_cell.length_a   1.000
_cell.length_b   1.000
_cell.length_c   1.000
_cell.angle_alpha   90.00
_cell.angle_beta   90.00
_cell.angle_gamma   90.00
#
_symmetry.space_group_name_H-M   'P 1'
#
loop_
_entity.id
_entity.type
_entity.pdbx_description
1 polymer ?
#
loop_
_entity_poly.entity_id
_entity_poly.type
_entity_poly.pdbx_seq_one_letter_code
_entity_poly.pdbx_strand_id
1 'polypeptide(L)'
;MVKHSELRPSSLALDLSVDCPQLTPAASAFPAAVSDYYQFDELLATEEKKLRIKIRQFMEKEVAPIIPKYWETAEFPYHLIPKLGSLGFTGGIIKGYGCPGLSATAYAMCISEMARVDASIASFCLVQSCLAMLSIAQLGSEAQKKKYLPSLSKMHKVCVYALTEPDHGSDASTLSTIADKVPGGWVLNGQKRWPANSSFADVFVVLARNTSTNQINGFIVHGGSPGLKISKIENKMSLRVVQNCNIQLDNVFVPDDDRLPGANSFQDLVDALSVARIMVAWVSIGIAMGVYDACLRYLLERKQFGAPLAAFQLNQEKLVRMLGNIQAMSVLGWRLCKLHDTIKITSGQASLGKAWITKQARETAAIGRELLGGNGIVTDFHVGKAFCDMESVYSYEGSYDVNALIAAREITGISSIRPSSRL
;
A
#
# COMPACT_ATOMS: atom_id res chain seq x y z
N MET A 1 41.77 -29.55 -51.00
CA MET A 1 42.58 -28.75 -50.06
C MET A 1 42.20 -27.30 -50.24
N VAL A 2 41.32 -26.80 -49.36
CA VAL A 2 40.95 -25.40 -49.36
C VAL A 2 41.70 -24.76 -48.22
N LYS A 3 42.56 -23.79 -48.53
CA LYS A 3 43.37 -23.04 -47.55
C LYS A 3 42.46 -22.19 -46.67
N HIS A 4 42.44 -22.45 -45.37
CA HIS A 4 41.94 -21.54 -44.38
C HIS A 4 42.82 -20.28 -44.35
N SER A 5 42.34 -19.19 -44.93
CA SER A 5 42.94 -17.87 -44.76
C SER A 5 42.51 -17.35 -43.35
N GLU A 6 43.51 -17.04 -42.56
CA GLU A 6 43.44 -16.46 -41.25
C GLU A 6 42.59 -15.20 -41.24
N LEU A 7 41.42 -15.27 -40.62
CA LEU A 7 40.69 -14.09 -40.16
C LEU A 7 41.43 -13.61 -38.89
N ARG A 8 42.30 -12.63 -39.02
CA ARG A 8 42.79 -11.86 -37.89
C ARG A 8 41.57 -11.12 -37.26
N PRO A 9 41.32 -11.24 -35.97
CA PRO A 9 40.39 -10.34 -35.33
C PRO A 9 40.97 -8.94 -35.44
N SER A 10 40.30 -8.05 -36.15
CA SER A 10 40.56 -6.62 -36.05
C SER A 10 40.42 -6.24 -34.58
N SER A 11 41.48 -5.78 -33.95
CA SER A 11 41.43 -5.15 -32.64
C SER A 11 40.72 -3.82 -32.79
N LEU A 12 39.38 -3.85 -32.93
CA LEU A 12 38.55 -2.79 -32.49
C LEU A 12 38.61 -2.88 -30.96
N ALA A 13 39.61 -2.17 -30.37
CA ALA A 13 39.50 -1.77 -29.00
C ALA A 13 38.17 -1.04 -28.91
N LEU A 14 37.17 -1.65 -28.29
CA LEU A 14 35.97 -0.95 -27.88
C LEU A 14 36.47 0.23 -27.06
N ASP A 15 36.35 1.42 -27.62
CA ASP A 15 36.56 2.64 -26.85
C ASP A 15 35.41 2.69 -25.82
N LEU A 16 35.68 2.19 -24.64
CA LEU A 16 34.76 2.19 -23.50
C LEU A 16 34.49 3.61 -22.97
N SER A 17 35.18 4.63 -23.56
CA SER A 17 34.95 6.04 -23.31
C SER A 17 33.84 6.64 -24.20
N VAL A 18 33.30 5.91 -25.18
CA VAL A 18 32.11 6.32 -25.90
C VAL A 18 30.95 6.27 -24.89
N ASP A 19 30.53 7.45 -24.43
CA ASP A 19 29.31 7.63 -23.69
C ASP A 19 28.15 6.93 -24.43
N CYS A 20 27.88 5.68 -24.02
CA CYS A 20 26.57 5.12 -24.31
C CYS A 20 25.59 6.12 -23.75
N PRO A 21 24.66 6.68 -24.55
CA PRO A 21 23.65 7.59 -24.01
C PRO A 21 23.01 6.85 -22.82
N GLN A 22 23.38 7.28 -21.62
CA GLN A 22 22.97 6.59 -20.41
C GLN A 22 21.46 6.86 -20.30
N LEU A 23 20.70 5.79 -20.41
CA LEU A 23 19.28 5.82 -20.08
C LEU A 23 19.16 6.42 -18.67
N THR A 24 18.23 7.36 -18.50
CA THR A 24 18.05 8.02 -17.22
C THR A 24 17.25 7.10 -16.26
N PRO A 25 17.91 6.48 -15.25
CA PRO A 25 17.18 5.69 -14.26
C PRO A 25 16.15 6.57 -13.52
N ALA A 26 15.03 5.98 -13.12
CA ALA A 26 14.01 6.68 -12.34
C ALA A 26 14.54 7.19 -10.99
N ALA A 27 15.54 6.52 -10.43
CA ALA A 27 16.25 6.95 -9.23
C ALA A 27 17.05 8.25 -9.42
N SER A 28 17.58 8.51 -10.62
CA SER A 28 18.33 9.74 -10.93
C SER A 28 17.41 10.91 -11.23
N ALA A 29 16.35 10.67 -11.99
CA ALA A 29 15.30 11.64 -12.29
C ALA A 29 13.98 10.90 -12.50
N PHE A 30 13.02 11.08 -11.60
CA PHE A 30 11.72 10.40 -11.75
C PHE A 30 11.01 10.93 -13.00
N PRO A 31 10.34 10.07 -13.81
CA PRO A 31 9.70 10.49 -15.04
C PRO A 31 8.53 11.44 -14.78
N ALA A 32 8.27 12.33 -15.75
CA ALA A 32 7.10 13.21 -15.71
C ALA A 32 5.81 12.37 -15.64
N ALA A 33 4.80 12.90 -14.97
CA ALA A 33 3.49 12.28 -14.91
C ALA A 33 2.75 12.53 -16.24
N VAL A 34 2.59 11.49 -17.04
CA VAL A 34 1.99 11.54 -18.39
C VAL A 34 0.81 10.57 -18.55
N SER A 35 0.44 9.89 -17.46
CA SER A 35 -0.62 8.89 -17.46
C SER A 35 -2.04 9.46 -17.38
N ASP A 36 -2.23 10.77 -17.28
CA ASP A 36 -3.55 11.40 -17.24
C ASP A 36 -4.04 11.80 -18.64
N TYR A 37 -4.34 10.78 -19.46
CA TYR A 37 -4.67 10.97 -20.88
C TYR A 37 -6.07 11.56 -21.10
N TYR A 38 -7.04 11.23 -20.26
CA TYR A 38 -8.41 11.74 -20.34
C TYR A 38 -8.68 12.90 -19.39
N GLN A 39 -7.62 13.59 -18.93
CA GLN A 39 -7.73 14.80 -18.10
C GLN A 39 -8.53 14.56 -16.82
N PHE A 40 -8.26 13.41 -16.17
CA PHE A 40 -8.90 13.03 -14.89
C PHE A 40 -8.79 14.16 -13.84
N ASP A 41 -7.71 14.95 -13.90
CA ASP A 41 -7.52 16.11 -13.04
C ASP A 41 -8.67 17.13 -13.10
N GLU A 42 -9.43 17.18 -14.20
CA GLU A 42 -10.59 18.10 -14.30
C GLU A 42 -11.72 17.71 -13.33
N LEU A 43 -11.78 16.44 -12.93
CA LEU A 43 -12.76 15.94 -11.95
C LEU A 43 -12.42 16.31 -10.50
N LEU A 44 -11.21 16.82 -10.25
CA LEU A 44 -10.71 17.16 -8.93
C LEU A 44 -10.98 18.62 -8.57
N ALA A 45 -11.33 18.88 -7.31
CA ALA A 45 -11.38 20.23 -6.77
C ALA A 45 -9.99 20.87 -6.74
N THR A 46 -9.94 22.20 -6.76
CA THR A 46 -8.66 22.95 -6.78
C THR A 46 -7.72 22.55 -5.63
N GLU A 47 -8.25 22.39 -4.43
CA GLU A 47 -7.46 22.01 -3.25
C GLU A 47 -6.96 20.54 -3.33
N GLU A 48 -7.75 19.65 -3.93
CA GLU A 48 -7.35 18.27 -4.20
C GLU A 48 -6.17 18.24 -5.19
N LYS A 49 -6.20 19.05 -6.24
CA LYS A 49 -5.11 19.21 -7.21
C LYS A 49 -3.84 19.76 -6.56
N LYS A 50 -3.96 20.81 -5.74
CA LYS A 50 -2.81 21.41 -5.03
C LYS A 50 -2.13 20.39 -4.12
N LEU A 51 -2.91 19.65 -3.35
CA LEU A 51 -2.39 18.62 -2.44
C LEU A 51 -1.72 17.48 -3.22
N ARG A 52 -2.36 17.02 -4.30
CA ARG A 52 -1.79 16.01 -5.21
C ARG A 52 -0.40 16.42 -5.72
N ILE A 53 -0.27 17.66 -6.24
CA ILE A 53 1.00 18.19 -6.75
C ILE A 53 2.04 18.29 -5.64
N LYS A 54 1.66 18.74 -4.44
CA LYS A 54 2.57 18.83 -3.28
C LYS A 54 3.16 17.48 -2.92
N ILE A 55 2.32 16.43 -2.86
CA ILE A 55 2.77 15.06 -2.55
C ILE A 55 3.68 14.55 -3.67
N ARG A 56 3.29 14.72 -4.94
CA ARG A 56 4.10 14.34 -6.10
C ARG A 56 5.52 14.91 -6.02
N GLN A 57 5.63 16.22 -5.84
CA GLN A 57 6.92 16.92 -5.75
C GLN A 57 7.78 16.41 -4.60
N PHE A 58 7.17 16.17 -3.45
CA PHE A 58 7.86 15.58 -2.31
C PHE A 58 8.41 14.18 -2.64
N MET A 59 7.58 13.31 -3.20
CA MET A 59 7.96 11.95 -3.52
C MET A 59 9.05 11.87 -4.58
N GLU A 60 8.96 12.69 -5.63
CA GLU A 60 9.95 12.73 -6.70
C GLU A 60 11.30 13.28 -6.21
N LYS A 61 11.29 14.28 -5.32
CA LYS A 61 12.50 14.94 -4.83
C LYS A 61 13.16 14.21 -3.66
N GLU A 62 12.37 13.78 -2.66
CA GLU A 62 12.90 13.30 -1.38
C GLU A 62 12.93 11.76 -1.29
N VAL A 63 12.06 11.06 -2.04
CA VAL A 63 11.91 9.61 -1.94
C VAL A 63 12.55 8.88 -3.13
N ALA A 64 12.22 9.27 -4.36
CA ALA A 64 12.69 8.57 -5.57
C ALA A 64 14.21 8.34 -5.61
N PRO A 65 15.07 9.31 -5.24
CA PRO A 65 16.52 9.12 -5.32
C PRO A 65 17.09 8.11 -4.33
N ILE A 66 16.42 7.89 -3.21
CA ILE A 66 16.96 7.07 -2.12
C ILE A 66 16.31 5.70 -2.01
N ILE A 67 15.08 5.55 -2.49
CA ILE A 67 14.27 4.38 -2.20
C ILE A 67 14.80 3.05 -2.78
N PRO A 68 15.49 2.99 -3.94
CA PRO A 68 16.08 1.76 -4.41
C PRO A 68 17.05 1.14 -3.40
N LYS A 69 17.91 1.94 -2.76
CA LYS A 69 18.83 1.47 -1.72
C LYS A 69 18.08 0.88 -0.52
N TYR A 70 17.06 1.59 -0.01
CA TYR A 70 16.26 1.11 1.13
C TYR A 70 15.46 -0.15 0.78
N TRP A 71 15.00 -0.25 -0.45
CA TRP A 71 14.31 -1.44 -0.93
C TRP A 71 15.26 -2.65 -0.98
N GLU A 72 16.50 -2.48 -1.48
CA GLU A 72 17.51 -3.53 -1.53
C GLU A 72 17.94 -4.00 -0.13
N THR A 73 18.16 -3.08 0.81
CA THR A 73 18.54 -3.42 2.19
C THR A 73 17.36 -3.84 3.06
N ALA A 74 16.13 -3.73 2.57
CA ALA A 74 14.90 -3.97 3.33
C ALA A 74 14.82 -3.14 4.63
N GLU A 75 15.32 -1.91 4.59
CA GLU A 75 15.31 -0.95 5.70
C GLU A 75 14.27 0.15 5.47
N PHE A 76 13.85 0.81 6.54
CA PHE A 76 12.94 1.95 6.47
C PHE A 76 13.70 3.27 6.59
N PRO A 77 13.42 4.28 5.74
CA PRO A 77 14.05 5.60 5.80
C PRO A 77 13.43 6.47 6.91
N TYR A 78 13.78 6.22 8.18
CA TYR A 78 13.17 6.86 9.36
C TYR A 78 13.20 8.40 9.33
N HIS A 79 14.21 8.99 8.67
CA HIS A 79 14.34 10.44 8.52
C HIS A 79 13.21 11.07 7.67
N LEU A 80 12.44 10.26 6.93
CA LEU A 80 11.27 10.71 6.18
C LEU A 80 10.03 10.88 7.06
N ILE A 81 9.94 10.22 8.23
CA ILE A 81 8.74 10.26 9.07
C ILE A 81 8.32 11.69 9.43
N PRO A 82 9.20 12.54 10.01
CA PRO A 82 8.83 13.91 10.33
C PRO A 82 8.50 14.75 9.07
N LYS A 83 9.16 14.49 7.94
CA LYS A 83 8.87 15.17 6.68
C LYS A 83 7.48 14.80 6.16
N LEU A 84 7.12 13.51 6.20
CA LEU A 84 5.77 13.04 5.84
C LEU A 84 4.70 13.65 6.75
N GLY A 85 4.95 13.72 8.05
CA GLY A 85 4.04 14.37 9.01
C GLY A 85 3.81 15.86 8.70
N SER A 86 4.81 16.57 8.17
CA SER A 86 4.71 17.99 7.80
C SER A 86 3.89 18.25 6.53
N LEU A 87 3.60 17.23 5.73
CA LEU A 87 2.82 17.38 4.49
C LEU A 87 1.35 17.67 4.73
N GLY A 88 0.81 17.33 5.93
CA GLY A 88 -0.55 17.67 6.34
C GLY A 88 -1.64 16.78 5.75
N PHE A 89 -1.33 15.54 5.38
CA PHE A 89 -2.30 14.56 4.87
C PHE A 89 -2.57 13.42 5.85
N THR A 90 -1.72 13.24 6.87
CA THR A 90 -1.83 12.10 7.83
C THR A 90 -3.10 12.20 8.66
N GLY A 91 -3.77 11.08 8.82
CA GLY A 91 -5.13 11.02 9.38
C GLY A 91 -6.23 11.18 8.33
N GLY A 92 -5.86 11.47 7.08
CA GLY A 92 -6.72 11.39 5.90
C GLY A 92 -8.10 12.01 6.11
N ILE A 93 -9.11 11.14 6.10
CA ILE A 93 -10.53 11.51 6.16
C ILE A 93 -11.04 11.81 7.59
N ILE A 94 -10.21 11.63 8.63
CA ILE A 94 -10.61 11.87 10.02
C ILE A 94 -10.79 13.36 10.26
N LYS A 95 -11.96 13.77 10.76
CA LYS A 95 -12.29 15.16 11.09
C LYS A 95 -11.94 15.47 12.54
N GLY A 96 -11.28 16.60 12.78
CA GLY A 96 -10.90 17.05 14.12
C GLY A 96 -9.60 16.40 14.64
N TYR A 97 -9.28 16.62 15.90
CA TYR A 97 -8.13 16.06 16.63
C TYR A 97 -6.78 16.30 15.94
N GLY A 98 -6.64 17.41 15.21
CA GLY A 98 -5.42 17.73 14.46
C GLY A 98 -5.26 16.99 13.12
N CYS A 99 -6.25 16.18 12.73
CA CYS A 99 -6.32 15.52 11.44
C CYS A 99 -6.92 16.46 10.36
N PRO A 100 -6.57 16.27 9.07
CA PRO A 100 -6.93 17.21 8.01
C PRO A 100 -8.40 17.16 7.57
N GLY A 101 -9.13 16.07 7.79
CA GLY A 101 -10.53 15.92 7.39
C GLY A 101 -10.74 15.99 5.89
N LEU A 102 -9.85 15.40 5.11
CA LEU A 102 -9.90 15.37 3.65
C LEU A 102 -11.12 14.63 3.12
N SER A 103 -11.53 14.95 1.89
CA SER A 103 -12.40 14.04 1.12
C SER A 103 -11.66 12.72 0.85
N ALA A 104 -12.43 11.63 0.66
CA ALA A 104 -11.82 10.36 0.25
C ALA A 104 -11.03 10.51 -1.05
N THR A 105 -11.51 11.35 -1.99
CA THR A 105 -10.81 11.66 -3.23
C THR A 105 -9.46 12.34 -2.98
N ALA A 106 -9.43 13.38 -2.13
CA ALA A 106 -8.19 14.09 -1.81
C ALA A 106 -7.14 13.16 -1.18
N TYR A 107 -7.56 12.33 -0.23
CA TYR A 107 -6.66 11.37 0.41
C TYR A 107 -6.19 10.28 -0.56
N ALA A 108 -7.07 9.78 -1.42
CA ALA A 108 -6.74 8.83 -2.48
C ALA A 108 -5.69 9.39 -3.45
N MET A 109 -5.78 10.67 -3.80
CA MET A 109 -4.76 11.34 -4.63
C MET A 109 -3.40 11.37 -3.93
N CYS A 110 -3.35 11.64 -2.61
CA CYS A 110 -2.10 11.56 -1.86
C CYS A 110 -1.49 10.15 -1.92
N ILE A 111 -2.30 9.14 -1.66
CA ILE A 111 -1.86 7.73 -1.66
C ILE A 111 -1.38 7.29 -3.05
N SER A 112 -2.09 7.67 -4.12
CA SER A 112 -1.69 7.31 -5.49
C SER A 112 -0.37 7.97 -5.90
N GLU A 113 -0.14 9.24 -5.56
CA GLU A 113 1.13 9.92 -5.87
C GLU A 113 2.31 9.35 -5.06
N MET A 114 2.06 8.90 -3.83
CA MET A 114 3.07 8.17 -3.06
C MET A 114 3.40 6.83 -3.73
N ALA A 115 2.38 6.04 -4.07
CA ALA A 115 2.54 4.73 -4.66
C ALA A 115 3.14 4.79 -6.09
N ARG A 116 2.96 5.90 -6.80
CA ARG A 116 3.58 6.16 -8.09
C ARG A 116 5.11 6.07 -8.01
N VAL A 117 5.68 6.50 -6.89
CA VAL A 117 7.12 6.44 -6.62
C VAL A 117 7.49 5.22 -5.79
N ASP A 118 6.74 4.96 -4.71
CA ASP A 118 7.04 3.83 -3.81
C ASP A 118 5.82 3.32 -3.07
N ALA A 119 5.49 2.06 -3.32
CA ALA A 119 4.37 1.38 -2.70
C ALA A 119 4.55 1.14 -1.19
N SER A 120 5.80 1.02 -0.72
CA SER A 120 6.09 0.81 0.70
C SER A 120 5.81 2.07 1.52
N ILE A 121 6.21 3.25 1.04
CA ILE A 121 5.90 4.53 1.69
C ILE A 121 4.40 4.81 1.66
N ALA A 122 3.72 4.52 0.54
CA ALA A 122 2.26 4.61 0.46
C ALA A 122 1.58 3.69 1.48
N SER A 123 2.03 2.43 1.60
CA SER A 123 1.50 1.46 2.56
C SER A 123 1.75 1.87 4.02
N PHE A 124 2.94 2.43 4.33
CA PHE A 124 3.24 3.01 5.65
C PHE A 124 2.21 4.06 6.04
N CYS A 125 1.97 5.04 5.15
CA CYS A 125 1.03 6.14 5.40
C CYS A 125 -0.43 5.67 5.45
N LEU A 126 -0.79 4.68 4.62
CA LEU A 126 -2.12 4.09 4.59
C LEU A 126 -2.44 3.36 5.92
N VAL A 127 -1.56 2.49 6.40
CA VAL A 127 -1.75 1.75 7.66
C VAL A 127 -1.85 2.71 8.84
N GLN A 128 -0.98 3.72 8.90
CA GLN A 128 -1.03 4.78 9.90
C GLN A 128 -2.42 5.43 9.93
N SER A 129 -2.91 5.92 8.78
CA SER A 129 -4.08 6.79 8.69
C SER A 129 -5.40 6.04 8.60
N CYS A 130 -5.50 5.03 7.70
CA CYS A 130 -6.77 4.38 7.34
C CYS A 130 -7.09 3.12 8.14
N LEU A 131 -6.12 2.55 8.84
CA LEU A 131 -6.37 1.39 9.69
C LEU A 131 -6.27 1.79 11.17
N ALA A 132 -5.08 2.10 11.67
CA ALA A 132 -4.89 2.33 13.09
C ALA A 132 -5.55 3.62 13.59
N MET A 133 -5.25 4.79 12.99
CA MET A 133 -5.86 6.05 13.39
C MET A 133 -7.38 6.05 13.16
N LEU A 134 -7.84 5.52 12.02
CA LEU A 134 -9.28 5.48 11.71
C LEU A 134 -10.04 4.60 12.71
N SER A 135 -9.48 3.45 13.12
CA SER A 135 -10.08 2.61 14.16
C SER A 135 -10.21 3.35 15.49
N ILE A 136 -9.17 4.12 15.90
CA ILE A 136 -9.27 4.96 17.11
C ILE A 136 -10.33 6.06 16.94
N ALA A 137 -10.41 6.67 15.74
CA ALA A 137 -11.38 7.73 15.47
C ALA A 137 -12.83 7.23 15.46
N GLN A 138 -13.10 6.04 14.94
CA GLN A 138 -14.43 5.47 14.82
C GLN A 138 -14.88 4.76 16.10
N LEU A 139 -13.98 4.01 16.74
CA LEU A 139 -14.30 3.06 17.80
C LEU A 139 -13.81 3.49 19.18
N GLY A 140 -12.96 4.52 19.25
CA GLY A 140 -12.42 5.05 20.49
C GLY A 140 -13.37 6.00 21.22
N SER A 141 -13.19 6.14 22.54
CA SER A 141 -13.82 7.18 23.33
C SER A 141 -13.27 8.57 22.98
N GLU A 142 -14.00 9.64 23.37
CA GLU A 142 -13.52 11.01 23.18
C GLU A 142 -12.18 11.29 23.89
N ALA A 143 -11.96 10.66 25.04
CA ALA A 143 -10.68 10.74 25.77
C ALA A 143 -9.55 10.09 24.95
N GLN A 144 -9.77 8.91 24.39
CA GLN A 144 -8.81 8.22 23.54
C GLN A 144 -8.49 9.00 22.26
N LYS A 145 -9.51 9.53 21.56
CA LYS A 145 -9.31 10.37 20.37
C LYS A 145 -8.43 11.58 20.67
N LYS A 146 -8.73 12.30 21.75
CA LYS A 146 -7.95 13.47 22.21
C LYS A 146 -6.52 13.09 22.63
N LYS A 147 -6.34 11.92 23.25
CA LYS A 147 -5.04 11.42 23.74
C LYS A 147 -4.12 11.01 22.57
N TYR A 148 -4.63 10.30 21.59
CA TYR A 148 -3.81 9.63 20.58
C TYR A 148 -3.72 10.36 19.24
N LEU A 149 -4.85 10.81 18.68
CA LEU A 149 -4.89 11.29 17.30
C LEU A 149 -4.01 12.52 17.02
N PRO A 150 -3.86 13.53 17.91
CA PRO A 150 -3.04 14.70 17.62
C PRO A 150 -1.56 14.42 17.39
N SER A 151 -0.97 13.49 18.15
CA SER A 151 0.43 13.09 17.96
C SER A 151 0.64 12.18 16.76
N LEU A 152 -0.34 11.32 16.47
CA LEU A 152 -0.34 10.42 15.32
C LEU A 152 -0.51 11.18 14.00
N SER A 153 -1.36 12.22 13.96
CA SER A 153 -1.58 13.03 12.75
C SER A 153 -0.34 13.83 12.32
N LYS A 154 0.54 14.15 13.26
CA LYS A 154 1.83 14.80 13.02
C LYS A 154 2.98 13.82 12.82
N MET A 155 2.69 12.51 12.86
CA MET A 155 3.71 11.45 12.87
C MET A 155 4.79 11.62 13.95
N HIS A 156 4.47 12.29 15.07
CA HIS A 156 5.32 12.29 16.25
C HIS A 156 5.31 10.91 16.95
N LYS A 157 4.25 10.14 16.69
CA LYS A 157 4.09 8.74 17.07
C LYS A 157 3.62 7.94 15.86
N VAL A 158 4.01 6.68 15.80
CA VAL A 158 3.62 5.73 14.78
C VAL A 158 2.65 4.71 15.38
N CYS A 159 1.58 4.40 14.64
CA CYS A 159 0.61 3.41 15.06
C CYS A 159 0.47 2.26 14.05
N VAL A 160 0.03 1.12 14.59
CA VAL A 160 -0.08 -0.16 13.89
C VAL A 160 -1.48 -0.72 14.07
N TYR A 161 -1.95 -1.45 13.06
CA TYR A 161 -3.19 -2.24 13.11
C TYR A 161 -2.85 -3.72 13.09
N ALA A 162 -3.17 -4.43 14.17
CA ALA A 162 -2.77 -5.81 14.39
C ALA A 162 -4.01 -6.73 14.43
N LEU A 163 -4.47 -7.15 13.25
CA LEU A 163 -5.61 -8.05 13.06
C LEU A 163 -5.14 -9.49 12.74
N THR A 164 -4.35 -9.64 11.67
CA THR A 164 -3.96 -10.92 11.08
C THR A 164 -3.09 -11.76 12.01
N GLU A 165 -3.32 -13.07 12.03
CA GLU A 165 -2.57 -14.06 12.81
C GLU A 165 -1.90 -15.10 11.90
N PRO A 166 -0.93 -15.89 12.40
CA PRO A 166 -0.30 -16.94 11.61
C PRO A 166 -1.32 -17.88 10.94
N ASP A 167 -2.36 -18.29 11.67
CA ASP A 167 -3.37 -19.25 11.21
C ASP A 167 -4.67 -18.60 10.72
N HIS A 168 -4.82 -17.28 10.88
CA HIS A 168 -6.04 -16.52 10.54
C HIS A 168 -5.72 -15.31 9.65
N GLY A 169 -5.58 -15.54 8.34
CA GLY A 169 -5.40 -14.50 7.32
C GLY A 169 -6.74 -14.08 6.72
N SER A 170 -7.21 -14.84 5.73
CA SER A 170 -8.51 -14.61 5.07
C SER A 170 -9.70 -14.82 6.00
N ASP A 171 -9.58 -15.72 6.96
CA ASP A 171 -10.58 -15.97 8.00
C ASP A 171 -10.30 -15.17 9.28
N ALA A 172 -10.14 -13.86 9.12
CA ALA A 172 -9.79 -12.95 10.21
C ALA A 172 -10.87 -12.87 11.31
N SER A 173 -12.12 -13.23 11.01
CA SER A 173 -13.21 -13.25 11.99
C SER A 173 -13.09 -14.36 13.04
N THR A 174 -12.25 -15.35 12.81
CA THR A 174 -12.01 -16.49 13.72
C THR A 174 -10.71 -16.37 14.51
N LEU A 175 -10.07 -15.19 14.50
CA LEU A 175 -8.81 -14.95 15.21
C LEU A 175 -8.78 -15.55 16.62
N SER A 176 -7.60 -16.03 17.02
CA SER A 176 -7.37 -16.83 18.23
C SER A 176 -6.68 -16.07 19.37
N THR A 177 -6.11 -14.90 19.13
CA THR A 177 -5.60 -14.03 20.21
C THR A 177 -6.73 -13.72 21.19
N ILE A 178 -6.53 -13.97 22.48
CA ILE A 178 -7.53 -13.79 23.53
C ILE A 178 -7.28 -12.54 24.36
N ALA A 179 -8.37 -12.07 24.98
CA ALA A 179 -8.36 -10.99 25.96
C ALA A 179 -9.20 -11.41 27.16
N ASP A 180 -8.56 -11.60 28.31
CA ASP A 180 -9.18 -11.95 29.56
C ASP A 180 -9.40 -10.71 30.42
N LYS A 181 -10.64 -10.52 30.92
CA LYS A 181 -10.96 -9.43 31.84
C LYS A 181 -10.37 -9.71 33.20
N VAL A 182 -9.61 -8.73 33.72
CA VAL A 182 -9.01 -8.74 35.07
C VAL A 182 -9.33 -7.45 35.80
N PRO A 183 -9.09 -7.36 37.14
CA PRO A 183 -9.27 -6.10 37.86
C PRO A 183 -8.47 -4.96 37.22
N GLY A 184 -9.15 -3.84 36.88
CA GLY A 184 -8.54 -2.64 36.30
C GLY A 184 -8.16 -2.71 34.83
N GLY A 185 -8.39 -3.84 34.14
CA GLY A 185 -8.02 -3.95 32.73
C GLY A 185 -8.22 -5.31 32.12
N TRP A 186 -7.36 -5.63 31.19
CA TRP A 186 -7.38 -6.84 30.34
C TRP A 186 -5.99 -7.43 30.23
N VAL A 187 -5.90 -8.74 30.08
CA VAL A 187 -4.66 -9.45 29.77
C VAL A 187 -4.79 -10.07 28.39
N LEU A 188 -3.88 -9.72 27.48
CA LEU A 188 -3.86 -10.22 26.11
C LEU A 188 -2.81 -11.32 25.97
N ASN A 189 -3.23 -12.44 25.33
CA ASN A 189 -2.37 -13.57 24.99
C ASN A 189 -2.61 -14.01 23.54
N GLY A 190 -1.54 -14.21 22.77
CA GLY A 190 -1.64 -14.67 21.40
C GLY A 190 -0.53 -14.16 20.49
N GLN A 191 -0.79 -14.22 19.20
CA GLN A 191 0.20 -13.84 18.18
C GLN A 191 -0.47 -13.06 17.05
N LYS A 192 0.26 -12.07 16.50
CA LYS A 192 -0.11 -11.36 15.27
C LYS A 192 1.01 -11.50 14.25
N ARG A 193 0.62 -11.57 12.98
CA ARG A 193 1.57 -11.68 11.87
C ARG A 193 1.24 -10.63 10.81
N TRP A 194 2.28 -10.09 10.18
CA TRP A 194 2.24 -9.10 9.11
C TRP A 194 1.94 -7.65 9.49
N PRO A 195 1.52 -7.23 10.70
CA PRO A 195 1.30 -5.81 10.95
C PRO A 195 2.50 -4.99 10.47
N ALA A 196 2.22 -3.98 9.64
CA ALA A 196 3.23 -3.09 9.11
C ALA A 196 3.71 -2.11 10.17
N ASN A 197 4.95 -1.58 10.05
CA ASN A 197 5.52 -0.55 10.92
C ASN A 197 5.82 -0.99 12.35
N SER A 198 5.61 -2.27 12.70
CA SER A 198 5.61 -2.75 14.09
C SER A 198 6.96 -2.64 14.78
N SER A 199 8.08 -2.69 14.05
CA SER A 199 9.42 -2.65 14.64
C SER A 199 9.77 -1.31 15.31
N PHE A 200 9.02 -0.25 15.01
CA PHE A 200 9.25 1.10 15.52
C PHE A 200 7.97 1.83 15.94
N ALA A 201 6.87 1.10 16.12
CA ALA A 201 5.59 1.69 16.47
C ALA A 201 5.48 2.01 17.96
N ASP A 202 4.84 3.13 18.26
CA ASP A 202 4.52 3.56 19.63
C ASP A 202 3.19 3.00 20.12
N VAL A 203 2.22 2.80 19.19
CA VAL A 203 0.83 2.47 19.49
C VAL A 203 0.37 1.33 18.60
N PHE A 204 -0.23 0.30 19.19
CA PHE A 204 -0.76 -0.87 18.50
C PHE A 204 -2.26 -0.97 18.75
N VAL A 205 -3.06 -0.93 17.71
CA VAL A 205 -4.48 -1.32 17.76
C VAL A 205 -4.54 -2.82 17.55
N VAL A 206 -4.74 -3.57 18.63
CA VAL A 206 -4.73 -5.03 18.64
C VAL A 206 -6.16 -5.54 18.73
N LEU A 207 -6.55 -6.43 17.82
CA LEU A 207 -7.84 -7.11 17.83
C LEU A 207 -7.69 -8.45 18.56
N ALA A 208 -8.54 -8.70 19.55
CA ALA A 208 -8.49 -9.92 20.34
C ALA A 208 -9.91 -10.41 20.68
N ARG A 209 -10.05 -11.69 20.89
CA ARG A 209 -11.29 -12.35 21.29
C ARG A 209 -11.47 -12.23 22.80
N ASN A 210 -12.52 -11.56 23.20
CA ASN A 210 -12.94 -11.48 24.60
C ASN A 210 -13.45 -12.86 25.05
N THR A 211 -12.79 -13.46 26.01
CA THR A 211 -13.10 -14.82 26.49
C THR A 211 -14.47 -14.93 27.17
N SER A 212 -14.98 -13.84 27.74
CA SER A 212 -16.31 -13.82 28.40
C SER A 212 -17.47 -13.74 27.41
N THR A 213 -17.29 -13.02 26.29
CA THR A 213 -18.36 -12.77 25.32
C THR A 213 -18.21 -13.53 24.00
N ASN A 214 -17.03 -14.11 23.78
CA ASN A 214 -16.60 -14.71 22.51
C ASN A 214 -16.64 -13.72 21.31
N GLN A 215 -16.71 -12.42 21.56
CA GLN A 215 -16.71 -11.37 20.54
C GLN A 215 -15.31 -10.77 20.36
N ILE A 216 -15.05 -10.20 19.18
CA ILE A 216 -13.79 -9.51 18.90
C ILE A 216 -13.88 -8.09 19.46
N ASN A 217 -12.91 -7.73 20.29
CA ASN A 217 -12.72 -6.38 20.81
C ASN A 217 -11.40 -5.77 20.32
N GLY A 218 -11.30 -4.44 20.38
CA GLY A 218 -10.10 -3.69 20.04
C GLY A 218 -9.42 -3.12 21.28
N PHE A 219 -8.10 -3.18 21.32
CA PHE A 219 -7.27 -2.74 22.44
C PHE A 219 -6.12 -1.87 21.94
N ILE A 220 -5.80 -0.80 22.68
CA ILE A 220 -4.62 0.02 22.44
C ILE A 220 -3.50 -0.52 23.32
N VAL A 221 -2.47 -1.08 22.69
CA VAL A 221 -1.25 -1.56 23.36
C VAL A 221 -0.12 -0.59 23.06
N HIS A 222 0.67 -0.23 24.07
CA HIS A 222 1.81 0.66 23.89
C HIS A 222 3.08 -0.10 23.50
N GLY A 223 3.88 0.49 22.63
CA GLY A 223 5.22 -0.02 22.32
C GLY A 223 6.06 -0.14 23.61
N GLY A 224 6.74 -1.26 23.78
CA GLY A 224 7.51 -1.54 25.00
C GLY A 224 6.71 -2.05 26.20
N SER A 225 5.39 -2.31 26.06
CA SER A 225 4.61 -2.96 27.13
C SER A 225 5.23 -4.30 27.53
N PRO A 226 5.30 -4.63 28.85
CA PRO A 226 5.78 -5.93 29.31
C PRO A 226 5.00 -7.07 28.63
N GLY A 227 5.71 -8.09 28.17
CA GLY A 227 5.11 -9.23 27.45
C GLY A 227 4.91 -9.03 25.94
N LEU A 228 5.05 -7.80 25.43
CA LEU A 228 5.02 -7.54 23.99
C LEU A 228 6.38 -7.83 23.36
N LYS A 229 6.45 -8.82 22.46
CA LYS A 229 7.68 -9.16 21.73
C LYS A 229 7.43 -8.99 20.23
N ILE A 230 8.38 -8.34 19.56
CA ILE A 230 8.27 -7.98 18.13
C ILE A 230 9.49 -8.52 17.41
N SER A 231 9.28 -9.24 16.31
CA SER A 231 10.34 -9.73 15.44
C SER A 231 10.04 -9.44 13.99
N LYS A 232 10.98 -8.82 13.27
CA LYS A 232 10.85 -8.48 11.86
C LYS A 232 10.71 -9.73 11.00
N ILE A 233 9.85 -9.67 9.99
CA ILE A 233 9.73 -10.70 8.95
C ILE A 233 10.74 -10.37 7.85
N GLU A 234 11.73 -11.24 7.70
CA GLU A 234 12.80 -11.11 6.71
C GLU A 234 12.48 -11.81 5.37
N ASN A 235 13.37 -11.65 4.39
CA ASN A 235 13.38 -12.34 3.10
C ASN A 235 12.10 -12.11 2.25
N LYS A 236 11.48 -10.96 2.38
CA LYS A 236 10.35 -10.59 1.54
C LYS A 236 10.82 -10.20 0.13
N MET A 237 10.11 -10.64 -0.90
CA MET A 237 10.32 -10.20 -2.28
C MET A 237 9.58 -8.90 -2.63
N SER A 238 8.69 -8.42 -1.77
CA SER A 238 7.73 -7.36 -2.03
C SER A 238 7.58 -6.46 -0.81
N LEU A 239 7.30 -5.16 -1.02
CA LEU A 239 7.18 -4.15 0.03
C LEU A 239 8.34 -4.27 1.04
N ARG A 240 9.56 -4.41 0.52
CA ARG A 240 10.73 -4.73 1.35
C ARG A 240 11.03 -3.66 2.39
N VAL A 241 10.72 -2.39 2.08
CA VAL A 241 10.90 -1.24 2.99
C VAL A 241 9.90 -1.26 4.15
N VAL A 242 8.68 -1.81 3.95
CA VAL A 242 7.68 -1.92 5.03
C VAL A 242 8.18 -2.89 6.11
N GLN A 243 8.21 -2.44 7.35
CA GLN A 243 8.66 -3.24 8.49
C GLN A 243 7.52 -4.10 9.04
N ASN A 244 7.18 -5.18 8.31
CA ASN A 244 6.22 -6.17 8.79
C ASN A 244 6.86 -7.06 9.86
N CYS A 245 6.10 -7.38 10.91
CA CYS A 245 6.62 -8.17 12.02
C CYS A 245 5.67 -9.31 12.41
N ASN A 246 6.25 -10.29 13.13
CA ASN A 246 5.51 -11.14 14.04
C ASN A 246 5.44 -10.40 15.39
N ILE A 247 4.28 -10.44 16.01
CA ILE A 247 4.04 -9.88 17.35
C ILE A 247 3.58 -11.03 18.23
N GLN A 248 4.24 -11.23 19.36
CA GLN A 248 3.82 -12.14 20.42
C GLN A 248 3.33 -11.33 21.61
N LEU A 249 2.17 -11.68 22.12
CA LEU A 249 1.53 -11.14 23.30
C LEU A 249 1.56 -12.24 24.37
N ASP A 250 2.31 -12.01 25.43
CA ASP A 250 2.50 -12.94 26.54
C ASP A 250 2.13 -12.21 27.83
N ASN A 251 0.90 -12.40 28.29
CA ASN A 251 0.32 -11.73 29.45
C ASN A 251 0.42 -10.20 29.38
N VAL A 252 0.16 -9.60 28.21
CA VAL A 252 0.22 -8.14 28.03
C VAL A 252 -0.98 -7.49 28.71
N PHE A 253 -0.70 -6.70 29.77
CA PHE A 253 -1.75 -5.96 30.47
C PHE A 253 -2.15 -4.70 29.69
N VAL A 254 -3.46 -4.47 29.55
CA VAL A 254 -4.07 -3.29 28.93
C VAL A 254 -5.07 -2.69 29.90
N PRO A 255 -4.92 -1.43 30.34
CA PRO A 255 -5.89 -0.76 31.20
C PRO A 255 -7.28 -0.67 30.53
N ASP A 256 -8.35 -0.60 31.34
CA ASP A 256 -9.72 -0.44 30.84
C ASP A 256 -9.87 0.77 29.92
N ASP A 257 -9.18 1.87 30.21
CA ASP A 257 -9.18 3.10 29.42
C ASP A 257 -8.55 2.96 28.04
N ASP A 258 -7.80 1.88 27.77
CA ASP A 258 -7.18 1.61 26.47
C ASP A 258 -7.91 0.49 25.70
N ARG A 259 -9.07 -0.02 26.19
CA ARG A 259 -10.01 -0.79 25.36
C ARG A 259 -10.83 0.19 24.49
N LEU A 260 -10.98 -0.11 23.20
CA LEU A 260 -11.82 0.68 22.28
C LEU A 260 -13.30 0.37 22.55
N PRO A 261 -14.11 1.30 23.11
CA PRO A 261 -15.47 0.99 23.53
C PRO A 261 -16.43 0.69 22.37
N GLY A 262 -16.14 1.18 21.16
CA GLY A 262 -16.92 0.91 19.95
C GLY A 262 -16.60 -0.42 19.27
N ALA A 263 -15.52 -1.12 19.66
CA ALA A 263 -15.12 -2.40 19.06
C ALA A 263 -15.69 -3.57 19.88
N ASN A 264 -16.91 -3.99 19.59
CA ASN A 264 -17.62 -5.05 20.32
C ASN A 264 -17.90 -6.30 19.50
N SER A 265 -17.66 -6.24 18.17
CA SER A 265 -17.80 -7.36 17.25
C SER A 265 -16.87 -7.18 16.04
N PHE A 266 -16.70 -8.23 15.22
CA PHE A 266 -16.00 -8.09 13.95
C PHE A 266 -16.72 -7.13 12.99
N GLN A 267 -18.05 -7.02 13.08
CA GLN A 267 -18.84 -6.15 12.22
C GLN A 267 -18.48 -4.67 12.41
N ASP A 268 -18.12 -4.25 13.64
CA ASP A 268 -17.73 -2.86 13.95
C ASP A 268 -16.44 -2.42 13.22
N LEU A 269 -15.63 -3.38 12.76
CA LEU A 269 -14.39 -3.12 12.03
C LEU A 269 -14.60 -2.94 10.53
N VAL A 270 -15.77 -3.34 10.00
CA VAL A 270 -16.01 -3.45 8.55
C VAL A 270 -15.90 -2.10 7.84
N ASP A 271 -16.32 -1.02 8.48
CA ASP A 271 -16.28 0.31 7.86
C ASP A 271 -14.83 0.78 7.65
N ALA A 272 -13.96 0.64 8.65
CA ALA A 272 -12.54 0.96 8.53
C ALA A 272 -11.86 0.08 7.45
N LEU A 273 -12.16 -1.22 7.42
CA LEU A 273 -11.66 -2.13 6.40
C LEU A 273 -12.16 -1.77 4.99
N SER A 274 -13.39 -1.26 4.86
CA SER A 274 -13.92 -0.82 3.56
C SER A 274 -13.19 0.41 3.03
N VAL A 275 -12.88 1.37 3.90
CA VAL A 275 -12.04 2.54 3.55
C VAL A 275 -10.66 2.09 3.11
N ALA A 276 -10.04 1.19 3.86
CA ALA A 276 -8.71 0.67 3.54
C ALA A 276 -8.69 -0.02 2.16
N ARG A 277 -9.73 -0.79 1.79
CA ARG A 277 -9.85 -1.40 0.45
C ARG A 277 -9.88 -0.37 -0.67
N ILE A 278 -10.62 0.73 -0.50
CA ILE A 278 -10.63 1.84 -1.47
C ILE A 278 -9.23 2.42 -1.62
N MET A 279 -8.54 2.67 -0.52
CA MET A 279 -7.19 3.26 -0.55
C MET A 279 -6.15 2.29 -1.12
N VAL A 280 -6.27 0.99 -0.89
CA VAL A 280 -5.41 -0.04 -1.53
C VAL A 280 -5.65 -0.08 -3.05
N ALA A 281 -6.87 0.10 -3.52
CA ALA A 281 -7.13 0.26 -4.94
C ALA A 281 -6.35 1.47 -5.52
N TRP A 282 -6.27 2.59 -4.80
CA TRP A 282 -5.52 3.77 -5.21
C TRP A 282 -3.99 3.60 -5.08
N VAL A 283 -3.49 2.80 -4.14
CA VAL A 283 -2.08 2.35 -4.16
C VAL A 283 -1.77 1.65 -5.48
N SER A 284 -2.65 0.75 -5.91
CA SER A 284 -2.47 -0.01 -7.15
C SER A 284 -2.49 0.87 -8.40
N ILE A 285 -3.41 1.86 -8.44
CA ILE A 285 -3.47 2.85 -9.52
C ILE A 285 -2.17 3.66 -9.57
N GLY A 286 -1.67 4.11 -8.42
CA GLY A 286 -0.42 4.84 -8.34
C GLY A 286 0.77 4.03 -8.85
N ILE A 287 0.91 2.76 -8.44
CA ILE A 287 1.94 1.85 -8.97
C ILE A 287 1.86 1.77 -10.48
N ALA A 288 0.66 1.53 -11.04
CA ALA A 288 0.46 1.43 -12.48
C ALA A 288 0.83 2.73 -13.23
N MET A 289 0.50 3.91 -12.66
CA MET A 289 0.90 5.21 -13.20
C MET A 289 2.43 5.35 -13.25
N GLY A 290 3.14 5.05 -12.13
CA GLY A 290 4.59 5.14 -12.07
C GLY A 290 5.30 4.18 -13.05
N VAL A 291 4.78 2.98 -13.18
CA VAL A 291 5.27 1.99 -14.15
C VAL A 291 5.09 2.51 -15.58
N TYR A 292 3.91 3.05 -15.91
CA TYR A 292 3.63 3.59 -17.23
C TYR A 292 4.54 4.77 -17.58
N ASP A 293 4.67 5.73 -16.65
CA ASP A 293 5.50 6.93 -16.86
C ASP A 293 6.98 6.52 -17.10
N ALA A 294 7.47 5.54 -16.34
CA ALA A 294 8.83 5.01 -16.51
C ALA A 294 9.01 4.28 -17.86
N CYS A 295 8.02 3.47 -18.24
CA CYS A 295 8.04 2.73 -19.51
C CYS A 295 8.02 3.68 -20.71
N LEU A 296 7.13 4.68 -20.71
CA LEU A 296 7.03 5.60 -21.84
C LEU A 296 8.35 6.35 -22.06
N ARG A 297 8.95 6.90 -21.00
CA ARG A 297 10.26 7.55 -21.09
C ARG A 297 11.34 6.60 -21.62
N TYR A 298 11.43 5.39 -21.02
CA TYR A 298 12.42 4.41 -21.42
C TYR A 298 12.29 4.02 -22.90
N LEU A 299 11.08 3.78 -23.39
CA LEU A 299 10.84 3.39 -24.78
C LEU A 299 11.13 4.51 -25.77
N LEU A 300 11.01 5.78 -25.36
CA LEU A 300 11.40 6.95 -26.18
C LEU A 300 12.93 7.14 -26.23
N GLU A 301 13.63 6.88 -25.13
CA GLU A 301 15.09 7.04 -25.02
C GLU A 301 15.86 5.85 -25.60
N ARG A 302 15.44 4.60 -25.31
CA ARG A 302 16.15 3.38 -25.71
C ARG A 302 15.98 3.10 -27.20
N LYS A 303 17.12 2.93 -27.90
CA LYS A 303 17.13 2.55 -29.32
C LYS A 303 17.61 1.11 -29.51
N GLN A 304 16.95 0.39 -30.39
CA GLN A 304 17.37 -0.90 -30.94
C GLN A 304 16.97 -0.96 -32.41
N PHE A 305 17.74 -1.70 -33.23
CA PHE A 305 17.50 -1.80 -34.68
C PHE A 305 17.42 -0.42 -35.37
N GLY A 306 18.20 0.55 -34.89
CA GLY A 306 18.27 1.91 -35.42
C GLY A 306 17.12 2.86 -35.07
N ALA A 307 16.13 2.41 -34.26
CA ALA A 307 14.95 3.23 -33.90
C ALA A 307 14.67 3.19 -32.40
N PRO A 308 13.97 4.20 -31.82
CA PRO A 308 13.46 4.14 -30.46
C PRO A 308 12.54 2.95 -30.29
N LEU A 309 12.56 2.32 -29.12
CA LEU A 309 11.66 1.16 -28.82
C LEU A 309 10.18 1.53 -28.96
N ALA A 310 9.82 2.78 -28.73
CA ALA A 310 8.45 3.31 -28.92
C ALA A 310 7.96 3.27 -30.39
N ALA A 311 8.86 3.11 -31.36
CA ALA A 311 8.48 3.00 -32.78
C ALA A 311 7.95 1.62 -33.18
N PHE A 312 8.14 0.59 -32.33
CA PHE A 312 7.74 -0.77 -32.64
C PHE A 312 6.26 -1.01 -32.27
N GLN A 313 5.48 -1.57 -33.19
CA GLN A 313 4.03 -1.76 -33.07
C GLN A 313 3.61 -2.52 -31.79
N LEU A 314 4.32 -3.60 -31.42
CA LEU A 314 4.01 -4.38 -30.22
C LEU A 314 4.25 -3.58 -28.92
N ASN A 315 5.22 -2.66 -28.90
CA ASN A 315 5.45 -1.79 -27.77
C ASN A 315 4.38 -0.69 -27.68
N GLN A 316 3.94 -0.16 -28.82
CA GLN A 316 2.82 0.79 -28.87
C GLN A 316 1.52 0.15 -28.37
N GLU A 317 1.21 -1.08 -28.79
CA GLU A 317 0.03 -1.83 -28.31
C GLU A 317 0.06 -1.97 -26.78
N LYS A 318 1.21 -2.38 -26.22
CA LYS A 318 1.39 -2.55 -24.79
C LYS A 318 1.20 -1.22 -24.03
N LEU A 319 1.76 -0.11 -24.53
CA LEU A 319 1.53 1.22 -23.93
C LEU A 319 0.06 1.61 -23.94
N VAL A 320 -0.65 1.39 -25.04
CA VAL A 320 -2.10 1.68 -25.14
C VAL A 320 -2.89 0.85 -24.13
N ARG A 321 -2.61 -0.44 -23.99
CA ARG A 321 -3.27 -1.33 -23.03
C ARG A 321 -3.02 -0.89 -21.59
N MET A 322 -1.77 -0.57 -21.24
CA MET A 322 -1.42 -0.06 -19.92
C MET A 322 -2.17 1.25 -19.60
N LEU A 323 -2.20 2.18 -20.56
CA LEU A 323 -2.87 3.48 -20.38
C LEU A 323 -4.38 3.29 -20.24
N GLY A 324 -5.00 2.45 -21.07
CA GLY A 324 -6.42 2.10 -20.98
C GLY A 324 -6.80 1.54 -19.61
N ASN A 325 -6.00 0.61 -19.08
CA ASN A 325 -6.18 0.09 -17.72
C ASN A 325 -6.12 1.19 -16.67
N ILE A 326 -5.14 2.11 -16.75
CA ILE A 326 -4.98 3.22 -15.80
C ILE A 326 -6.20 4.15 -15.84
N GLN A 327 -6.68 4.54 -17.04
CA GLN A 327 -7.85 5.40 -17.18
C GLN A 327 -9.10 4.76 -16.56
N ALA A 328 -9.37 3.50 -16.89
CA ALA A 328 -10.52 2.76 -16.35
C ALA A 328 -10.45 2.60 -14.83
N MET A 329 -9.28 2.23 -14.30
CA MET A 329 -9.05 2.12 -12.86
C MET A 329 -9.25 3.45 -12.13
N SER A 330 -8.75 4.57 -12.69
CA SER A 330 -8.87 5.90 -12.08
C SER A 330 -10.31 6.35 -11.95
N VAL A 331 -11.12 6.18 -13.01
CA VAL A 331 -12.55 6.52 -12.99
C VAL A 331 -13.31 5.67 -12.00
N LEU A 332 -13.07 4.34 -11.97
CA LEU A 332 -13.68 3.45 -10.99
C LEU A 332 -13.28 3.82 -9.57
N GLY A 333 -11.98 4.02 -9.31
CA GLY A 333 -11.47 4.43 -8.00
C GLY A 333 -12.06 5.76 -7.51
N TRP A 334 -12.18 6.75 -8.41
CA TRP A 334 -12.84 8.01 -8.11
C TRP A 334 -14.30 7.82 -7.74
N ARG A 335 -15.04 6.97 -8.47
CA ARG A 335 -16.44 6.68 -8.14
C ARG A 335 -16.59 6.05 -6.76
N LEU A 336 -15.68 5.14 -6.38
CA LEU A 336 -15.67 4.57 -5.02
C LEU A 336 -15.47 5.64 -3.95
N CYS A 337 -14.55 6.59 -4.14
CA CYS A 337 -14.35 7.72 -3.24
C CYS A 337 -15.62 8.59 -3.12
N LYS A 338 -16.26 8.93 -4.25
CA LYS A 338 -17.52 9.71 -4.23
C LYS A 338 -18.68 8.98 -3.56
N LEU A 339 -18.77 7.66 -3.70
CA LEU A 339 -19.77 6.86 -2.98
C LEU A 339 -19.49 6.87 -1.47
N HIS A 340 -18.22 6.76 -1.06
CA HIS A 340 -17.82 6.85 0.33
C HIS A 340 -18.16 8.23 0.94
N ASP A 341 -17.79 9.33 0.26
CA ASP A 341 -18.05 10.69 0.74
C ASP A 341 -19.54 10.99 0.92
N THR A 342 -20.40 10.27 0.21
CA THR A 342 -21.88 10.40 0.32
C THR A 342 -22.51 9.36 1.26
N ILE A 343 -21.71 8.56 1.96
CA ILE A 343 -22.14 7.48 2.89
C ILE A 343 -23.06 6.44 2.19
N LYS A 344 -22.84 6.20 0.90
CA LYS A 344 -23.62 5.27 0.09
C LYS A 344 -22.88 4.02 -0.33
N ILE A 345 -21.58 3.92 0.01
CA ILE A 345 -20.78 2.77 -0.42
C ILE A 345 -21.10 1.53 0.41
N THR A 346 -21.20 0.38 -0.25
CA THR A 346 -21.34 -0.91 0.42
C THR A 346 -19.99 -1.64 0.51
N SER A 347 -19.89 -2.64 1.39
CA SER A 347 -18.71 -3.49 1.50
C SER A 347 -18.45 -4.28 0.21
N GLY A 348 -19.51 -4.70 -0.49
CA GLY A 348 -19.43 -5.38 -1.79
C GLY A 348 -18.85 -4.47 -2.88
N GLN A 349 -19.30 -3.22 -2.95
CA GLN A 349 -18.78 -2.24 -3.91
C GLN A 349 -17.29 -1.94 -3.67
N ALA A 350 -16.86 -1.71 -2.42
CA ALA A 350 -15.47 -1.50 -2.08
C ALA A 350 -14.61 -2.73 -2.44
N SER A 351 -15.12 -3.93 -2.16
CA SER A 351 -14.45 -5.20 -2.45
C SER A 351 -14.33 -5.47 -3.96
N LEU A 352 -15.40 -5.25 -4.74
CA LEU A 352 -15.36 -5.36 -6.20
C LEU A 352 -14.31 -4.42 -6.80
N GLY A 353 -14.31 -3.17 -6.34
CA GLY A 353 -13.33 -2.18 -6.80
C GLY A 353 -11.90 -2.60 -6.49
N LYS A 354 -11.61 -3.03 -5.25
CA LYS A 354 -10.27 -3.50 -4.87
C LYS A 354 -9.85 -4.71 -5.70
N ALA A 355 -10.70 -5.72 -5.82
CA ALA A 355 -10.39 -6.93 -6.57
C ALA A 355 -10.05 -6.63 -8.03
N TRP A 356 -10.92 -5.89 -8.72
CA TRP A 356 -10.74 -5.60 -10.14
C TRP A 356 -9.55 -4.67 -10.40
N ILE A 357 -9.43 -3.56 -9.64
CA ILE A 357 -8.35 -2.58 -9.82
C ILE A 357 -6.98 -3.22 -9.57
N THR A 358 -6.82 -3.99 -8.49
CA THR A 358 -5.53 -4.63 -8.20
C THR A 358 -5.14 -5.66 -9.27
N LYS A 359 -6.11 -6.36 -9.86
CA LYS A 359 -5.86 -7.29 -10.98
C LYS A 359 -5.35 -6.56 -12.21
N GLN A 360 -6.00 -5.45 -12.60
CA GLN A 360 -5.57 -4.67 -13.77
C GLN A 360 -4.20 -3.98 -13.55
N ALA A 361 -3.95 -3.48 -12.34
CA ALA A 361 -2.66 -2.89 -11.99
C ALA A 361 -1.52 -3.92 -12.01
N ARG A 362 -1.79 -5.15 -11.54
CA ARG A 362 -0.84 -6.27 -11.60
C ARG A 362 -0.47 -6.62 -13.05
N GLU A 363 -1.45 -6.69 -13.95
CA GLU A 363 -1.22 -6.88 -15.38
C GLU A 363 -0.38 -5.72 -15.95
N THR A 364 -0.72 -4.49 -15.63
CA THR A 364 0.00 -3.29 -16.07
C THR A 364 1.46 -3.30 -15.61
N ALA A 365 1.73 -3.68 -14.35
CA ALA A 365 3.08 -3.79 -13.82
C ALA A 365 3.90 -4.90 -14.51
N ALA A 366 3.26 -6.04 -14.82
CA ALA A 366 3.90 -7.14 -15.55
C ALA A 366 4.28 -6.75 -16.99
N ILE A 367 3.39 -6.06 -17.71
CA ILE A 367 3.67 -5.52 -19.04
C ILE A 367 4.84 -4.53 -18.98
N GLY A 368 4.86 -3.65 -17.98
CA GLY A 368 5.95 -2.69 -17.80
C GLY A 368 7.30 -3.35 -17.56
N ARG A 369 7.34 -4.39 -16.70
CA ARG A 369 8.57 -5.15 -16.47
C ARG A 369 9.10 -5.81 -17.78
N GLU A 370 8.19 -6.32 -18.61
CA GLU A 370 8.54 -6.91 -19.90
C GLU A 370 9.11 -5.86 -20.88
N LEU A 371 8.50 -4.65 -20.94
CA LEU A 371 8.90 -3.58 -21.85
C LEU A 371 10.33 -3.07 -21.64
N LEU A 372 10.84 -3.14 -20.42
CA LEU A 372 12.20 -2.71 -20.09
C LEU A 372 13.25 -3.80 -20.34
N GLY A 373 12.86 -5.02 -20.68
CA GLY A 373 13.80 -6.14 -20.89
C GLY A 373 14.66 -6.38 -19.65
N GLY A 374 16.00 -6.44 -19.80
CA GLY A 374 16.95 -6.63 -18.70
C GLY A 374 16.89 -5.53 -17.65
N ASN A 375 16.66 -4.27 -18.04
CA ASN A 375 16.49 -3.15 -17.10
C ASN A 375 15.18 -3.24 -16.29
N GLY A 376 14.23 -4.06 -16.73
CA GLY A 376 12.98 -4.32 -15.99
C GLY A 376 13.16 -5.11 -14.69
N ILE A 377 14.35 -5.61 -14.38
CA ILE A 377 14.67 -6.26 -13.11
C ILE A 377 15.66 -5.46 -12.24
N VAL A 378 16.07 -4.28 -12.70
CA VAL A 378 16.98 -3.38 -11.97
C VAL A 378 16.16 -2.35 -11.20
N THR A 379 16.39 -2.24 -9.90
CA THR A 379 15.58 -1.40 -8.99
C THR A 379 15.67 0.09 -9.32
N ASP A 380 16.81 0.56 -9.83
CA ASP A 380 17.01 1.97 -10.24
C ASP A 380 16.05 2.41 -11.36
N PHE A 381 15.58 1.49 -12.18
CA PHE A 381 14.60 1.75 -13.23
C PHE A 381 13.13 1.71 -12.72
N HIS A 382 12.91 1.56 -11.42
CA HIS A 382 11.62 1.57 -10.75
C HIS A 382 10.72 0.35 -11.06
N VAL A 383 10.57 -0.05 -12.31
CA VAL A 383 9.54 -0.99 -12.77
C VAL A 383 9.68 -2.38 -12.13
N GLY A 384 10.92 -2.88 -11.98
CA GLY A 384 11.17 -4.18 -11.32
C GLY A 384 10.72 -4.21 -9.86
N LYS A 385 11.02 -3.13 -9.12
CA LYS A 385 10.58 -2.93 -7.74
C LYS A 385 9.04 -2.85 -7.67
N ALA A 386 8.44 -2.03 -8.52
CA ALA A 386 6.99 -1.85 -8.59
C ALA A 386 6.26 -3.15 -8.93
N PHE A 387 6.81 -3.97 -9.84
CA PHE A 387 6.28 -5.29 -10.16
C PHE A 387 6.26 -6.23 -8.94
N CYS A 388 7.37 -6.31 -8.21
CA CYS A 388 7.41 -7.10 -6.98
C CYS A 388 6.44 -6.57 -5.92
N ASP A 389 6.40 -5.26 -5.70
CA ASP A 389 5.57 -4.64 -4.67
C ASP A 389 4.07 -4.82 -4.96
N MET A 390 3.68 -4.87 -6.24
CA MET A 390 2.30 -5.09 -6.65
C MET A 390 1.76 -6.47 -6.20
N GLU A 391 2.59 -7.49 -6.07
CA GLU A 391 2.18 -8.83 -5.62
C GLU A 391 1.64 -8.80 -4.17
N SER A 392 2.26 -8.02 -3.27
CA SER A 392 1.72 -7.82 -1.92
C SER A 392 0.44 -6.99 -1.95
N VAL A 393 0.38 -5.92 -2.74
CA VAL A 393 -0.80 -5.06 -2.85
C VAL A 393 -2.00 -5.82 -3.41
N TYR A 394 -1.78 -6.75 -4.33
CA TYR A 394 -2.81 -7.67 -4.82
C TYR A 394 -3.34 -8.59 -3.73
N SER A 395 -2.49 -8.99 -2.76
CA SER A 395 -2.78 -10.02 -1.79
C SER A 395 -3.38 -9.48 -0.47
N TYR A 396 -2.89 -8.36 0.07
CA TYR A 396 -3.34 -7.84 1.35
C TYR A 396 -4.67 -7.08 1.26
N GLU A 397 -5.25 -6.70 2.42
CA GLU A 397 -6.58 -6.08 2.58
C GLU A 397 -7.71 -6.93 1.95
N GLY A 398 -7.55 -8.25 2.11
CA GLY A 398 -8.31 -9.29 1.44
C GLY A 398 -7.71 -9.64 0.08
N SER A 399 -7.47 -10.94 -0.15
CA SER A 399 -7.05 -11.43 -1.46
C SER A 399 -8.12 -11.12 -2.52
N TYR A 400 -7.76 -11.29 -3.80
CA TYR A 400 -8.72 -11.18 -4.90
C TYR A 400 -9.98 -12.03 -4.63
N ASP A 401 -9.78 -13.30 -4.23
CA ASP A 401 -10.88 -14.24 -4.01
C ASP A 401 -11.78 -13.82 -2.85
N VAL A 402 -11.20 -13.41 -1.71
CA VAL A 402 -11.97 -12.92 -0.56
C VAL A 402 -12.84 -11.71 -0.95
N ASN A 403 -12.26 -10.75 -1.66
CA ASN A 403 -13.00 -9.57 -2.11
C ASN A 403 -14.08 -9.93 -3.15
N ALA A 404 -13.79 -10.87 -4.07
CA ALA A 404 -14.76 -11.36 -5.04
C ALA A 404 -15.95 -12.07 -4.34
N LEU A 405 -15.69 -12.88 -3.30
CA LEU A 405 -16.74 -13.55 -2.53
C LEU A 405 -17.61 -12.57 -1.74
N ILE A 406 -17.02 -11.50 -1.18
CA ILE A 406 -17.79 -10.44 -0.50
C ILE A 406 -18.71 -9.72 -1.48
N ALA A 407 -18.20 -9.35 -2.66
CA ALA A 407 -18.99 -8.73 -3.70
C ALA A 407 -20.09 -9.68 -4.24
N ALA A 408 -19.75 -10.94 -4.50
CA ALA A 408 -20.68 -11.93 -4.98
C ALA A 408 -21.84 -12.18 -4.02
N ARG A 409 -21.57 -12.25 -2.70
CA ARG A 409 -22.61 -12.37 -1.68
C ARG A 409 -23.61 -11.20 -1.72
N GLU A 410 -23.12 -9.99 -1.92
CA GLU A 410 -23.99 -8.81 -2.02
C GLU A 410 -24.80 -8.81 -3.30
N ILE A 411 -24.21 -9.18 -4.44
CA ILE A 411 -24.87 -9.23 -5.75
C ILE A 411 -25.94 -10.32 -5.81
N THR A 412 -25.66 -11.50 -5.22
CA THR A 412 -26.54 -12.66 -5.32
C THR A 412 -27.50 -12.82 -4.12
N GLY A 413 -27.21 -12.16 -3.01
CA GLY A 413 -27.88 -12.41 -1.72
C GLY A 413 -27.50 -13.74 -1.05
N ILE A 414 -26.57 -14.51 -1.64
CA ILE A 414 -26.22 -15.87 -1.19
C ILE A 414 -24.76 -15.91 -0.76
N SER A 415 -24.51 -16.37 0.47
CA SER A 415 -23.14 -16.64 0.93
C SER A 415 -22.57 -17.88 0.26
N SER A 416 -21.30 -17.82 -0.13
CA SER A 416 -20.58 -19.01 -0.62
C SER A 416 -20.56 -20.11 0.43
N ILE A 417 -20.57 -21.35 -0.03
CA ILE A 417 -20.45 -22.54 0.82
C ILE A 417 -19.10 -22.49 1.54
N ARG A 418 -19.13 -22.61 2.86
CA ARG A 418 -17.94 -22.84 3.67
C ARG A 418 -17.80 -24.31 3.96
N PRO A 419 -16.59 -24.90 3.90
CA PRO A 419 -16.38 -26.24 4.40
C PRO A 419 -16.87 -26.30 5.85
N SER A 420 -17.69 -27.30 6.19
CA SER A 420 -17.99 -27.55 7.60
C SER A 420 -16.68 -27.91 8.30
N SER A 421 -16.43 -27.32 9.45
CA SER A 421 -15.24 -27.58 10.28
C SER A 421 -15.31 -29.00 10.91
N ARG A 422 -15.30 -30.02 10.05
CA ARG A 422 -15.12 -31.43 10.41
C ARG A 422 -13.87 -31.92 9.67
N LEU A 423 -12.74 -31.52 10.15
CA LEU A 423 -11.48 -32.24 10.06
C LEU A 423 -10.85 -32.27 11.42
#